data_791ef3a24fc4f8fa3dfaf5f21822a027
#
_entry.id   791ef3a24fc4f8fa3dfaf5f21822a027
#
_cell.length_a   1.000
_cell.length_b   1.000
_cell.length_c   1.000
_cell.angle_alpha   90.00
_cell.angle_beta   90.00
_cell.angle_gamma   90.00
#
_symmetry.space_group_name_H-M   'P 1'
#
loop_
_entity.id
_entity.type
_entity.pdbx_description
1 polymer ?
#
loop_
_entity_poly.entity_id
_entity_poly.type
_entity_poly.pdbx_seq_one_letter_code
_entity_poly.pdbx_strand_id
1 'polypeptide(L)'
;MERFAAIDFETANGKRSSICSIGIAILEDDWVVDSIYTLVRPTPNFYTRWTTAIHGLSAEDTNDALCFEEAWESIAPKLKDLPLVAHNSQFDEGCLKAAHEVYDLAYPKYPFYCTCRLSRKMYPFLVNHQLQTVAAHCGYDLTQHHNAMADAYACAHIALTMMREKEVDTLEALMASCYSR
;
A
#
# COMPACT_ATOMS: atom_id res chain seq x y z
N MET A 1 -13.26 -10.02 -12.00
CA MET A 1 -12.93 -9.47 -10.66
C MET A 1 -13.08 -7.96 -10.67
N GLU A 2 -13.32 -7.32 -9.49
CA GLU A 2 -13.40 -5.86 -9.40
C GLU A 2 -12.07 -5.19 -9.74
N ARG A 3 -12.15 -3.92 -10.14
CA ARG A 3 -10.97 -3.06 -10.26
C ARG A 3 -10.63 -2.49 -8.89
N PHE A 4 -9.38 -2.63 -8.46
CA PHE A 4 -8.89 -2.14 -7.17
C PHE A 4 -7.45 -1.66 -7.26
N ALA A 5 -6.95 -0.97 -6.24
CA ALA A 5 -5.55 -0.58 -6.17
C ALA A 5 -4.87 -1.11 -4.90
N ALA A 6 -3.70 -1.71 -5.07
CA ALA A 6 -2.77 -1.99 -3.97
C ALA A 6 -1.85 -0.79 -3.79
N ILE A 7 -1.65 -0.39 -2.53
CA ILE A 7 -0.87 0.81 -2.19
C ILE A 7 0.11 0.51 -1.06
N ASP A 8 1.28 1.13 -1.12
CA ASP A 8 2.29 1.09 -0.08
C ASP A 8 3.02 2.44 0.01
N PHE A 9 3.33 2.88 1.22
CA PHE A 9 4.03 4.12 1.50
C PHE A 9 5.30 3.88 2.32
N GLU A 10 6.39 4.57 1.93
CA GLU A 10 7.52 4.76 2.83
C GLU A 10 7.45 6.13 3.49
N THR A 11 7.90 6.20 4.75
CA THR A 11 7.91 7.45 5.53
C THR A 11 9.33 7.84 5.93
N ALA A 12 9.66 9.13 5.80
CA ALA A 12 10.97 9.68 6.13
C ALA A 12 11.30 9.64 7.63
N ASN A 13 10.27 9.66 8.49
CA ASN A 13 10.41 9.68 9.94
C ASN A 13 9.16 9.12 10.63
N GLY A 14 9.08 9.19 11.96
CA GLY A 14 7.97 8.64 12.75
C GLY A 14 6.62 9.36 12.58
N LYS A 15 6.54 10.45 11.83
CA LYS A 15 5.27 11.10 11.51
C LYS A 15 4.64 10.43 10.30
N ARG A 16 3.39 10.03 10.40
CA ARG A 16 2.66 9.41 9.28
C ARG A 16 2.53 10.32 8.05
N SER A 17 2.49 11.63 8.24
CA SER A 17 2.47 12.61 7.15
C SER A 17 3.80 12.77 6.40
N SER A 18 4.88 12.13 6.87
CA SER A 18 6.19 12.23 6.23
C SER A 18 6.40 11.24 5.08
N ILE A 19 5.35 11.01 4.28
CA ILE A 19 5.44 10.14 3.10
C ILE A 19 6.60 10.60 2.22
N CYS A 20 7.50 9.68 1.87
CA CYS A 20 8.66 9.95 1.03
C CYS A 20 8.71 9.09 -0.25
N SER A 21 7.89 8.05 -0.32
CA SER A 21 7.72 7.24 -1.51
C SER A 21 6.30 6.67 -1.57
N ILE A 22 5.74 6.60 -2.76
CA ILE A 22 4.41 6.06 -3.04
C ILE A 22 4.55 4.98 -4.11
N GLY A 23 4.06 3.78 -3.80
CA GLY A 23 3.90 2.68 -4.74
C GLY A 23 2.43 2.29 -4.88
N ILE A 24 1.93 2.23 -6.10
CA ILE A 24 0.53 1.86 -6.39
C ILE A 24 0.49 0.93 -7.60
N ALA A 25 -0.18 -0.20 -7.45
CA ALA A 25 -0.53 -1.09 -8.54
C ALA A 25 -2.06 -1.10 -8.70
N ILE A 26 -2.56 -0.74 -9.87
CA ILE A 26 -3.99 -0.77 -10.21
C ILE A 26 -4.28 -2.05 -10.99
N LEU A 27 -5.23 -2.81 -10.51
CA LEU A 27 -5.60 -4.11 -11.05
C LEU A 27 -7.01 -4.09 -11.65
N GLU A 28 -7.17 -4.84 -12.73
CA GLU A 28 -8.46 -5.11 -13.37
C GLU A 28 -8.39 -6.51 -14.00
N ASP A 29 -9.39 -7.34 -13.75
CA ASP A 29 -9.47 -8.70 -14.29
C ASP A 29 -8.18 -9.53 -14.13
N ASP A 30 -7.61 -9.55 -12.91
CA ASP A 30 -6.39 -10.29 -12.56
C ASP A 30 -5.06 -9.72 -13.09
N TRP A 31 -5.07 -8.61 -13.79
CA TRP A 31 -3.88 -8.01 -14.36
C TRP A 31 -3.60 -6.64 -13.76
N VAL A 32 -2.32 -6.30 -13.63
CA VAL A 32 -1.92 -4.92 -13.36
C VAL A 32 -2.08 -4.12 -14.65
N VAL A 33 -3.04 -3.19 -14.65
CA VAL A 33 -3.37 -2.35 -15.83
C VAL A 33 -2.70 -0.97 -15.76
N ASP A 34 -2.29 -0.53 -14.58
CA ASP A 34 -1.53 0.71 -14.39
C ASP A 34 -0.68 0.60 -13.12
N SER A 35 0.41 1.34 -13.05
CA SER A 35 1.27 1.40 -11.88
C SER A 35 1.86 2.79 -11.71
N ILE A 36 2.04 3.20 -10.46
CA ILE A 36 2.58 4.51 -10.11
C ILE A 36 3.67 4.29 -9.07
N TYR A 37 4.87 4.76 -9.38
CA TYR A 37 5.93 4.93 -8.40
C TYR A 37 6.42 6.36 -8.43
N THR A 38 6.45 7.01 -7.28
CA THR A 38 6.99 8.36 -7.16
C THR A 38 7.65 8.58 -5.81
N LEU A 39 8.76 9.30 -5.84
CA LEU A 39 9.32 9.90 -4.64
C LEU A 39 8.52 11.15 -4.28
N VAL A 40 8.42 11.41 -2.99
CA VAL A 40 7.73 12.57 -2.44
C VAL A 40 8.67 13.30 -1.49
N ARG A 41 8.75 14.62 -1.61
CA ARG A 41 9.50 15.44 -0.65
C ARG A 41 8.66 15.69 0.60
N PRO A 42 9.00 15.08 1.74
CA PRO A 42 8.28 15.34 2.99
C PRO A 42 8.48 16.78 3.46
N THR A 43 7.54 17.29 4.26
CA THR A 43 7.64 18.62 4.85
C THR A 43 7.63 18.55 6.38
N PRO A 44 8.74 18.86 7.06
CA PRO A 44 10.06 19.15 6.52
C PRO A 44 10.75 17.92 5.89
N ASN A 45 11.70 18.13 4.98
CA ASN A 45 12.48 17.04 4.36
C ASN A 45 13.54 16.53 5.36
N PHE A 46 13.08 15.78 6.36
CA PHE A 46 13.86 15.24 7.46
C PHE A 46 13.67 13.75 7.59
N TYR A 47 14.79 13.01 7.58
CA TYR A 47 14.84 11.56 7.70
C TYR A 47 15.47 11.12 9.01
N THR A 48 14.97 10.02 9.57
CA THR A 48 15.65 9.36 10.69
C THR A 48 16.59 8.29 10.16
N ARG A 49 17.67 8.01 10.92
CA ARG A 49 18.58 6.89 10.60
C ARG A 49 17.84 5.55 10.51
N TRP A 50 16.79 5.40 11.31
CA TRP A 50 16.01 4.17 11.36
C TRP A 50 15.21 3.97 10.06
N THR A 51 14.48 4.96 9.60
CA THR A 51 13.70 4.87 8.37
C THR A 51 14.59 4.69 7.15
N THR A 52 15.67 5.47 7.06
CA THR A 52 16.68 5.30 5.99
C THR A 52 17.30 3.88 6.00
N ALA A 53 17.55 3.29 7.17
CA ALA A 53 18.08 1.93 7.25
C ALA A 53 17.07 0.86 6.75
N ILE A 54 15.77 1.17 6.77
CA ILE A 54 14.71 0.28 6.28
C ILE A 54 14.57 0.34 4.76
N HIS A 55 14.31 1.53 4.19
CA HIS A 55 13.97 1.69 2.78
C HIS A 55 15.08 2.30 1.91
N GLY A 56 16.20 2.69 2.52
CA GLY A 56 17.38 3.21 1.82
C GLY A 56 17.29 4.67 1.35
N LEU A 57 16.12 5.32 1.44
CA LEU A 57 15.93 6.71 1.00
C LEU A 57 16.44 7.72 2.02
N SER A 58 16.91 8.85 1.52
CA SER A 58 17.42 9.98 2.28
C SER A 58 16.81 11.31 1.81
N ALA A 59 17.13 12.41 2.50
CA ALA A 59 16.70 13.73 2.08
C ALA A 59 17.27 14.13 0.70
N GLU A 60 18.45 13.62 0.34
CA GLU A 60 19.09 13.89 -0.95
C GLU A 60 18.26 13.29 -2.10
N ASP A 61 17.69 12.10 -1.90
CA ASP A 61 16.89 11.41 -2.93
C ASP A 61 15.57 12.14 -3.23
N THR A 62 15.05 12.90 -2.25
CA THR A 62 13.74 13.55 -2.35
C THR A 62 13.79 15.08 -2.44
N ASN A 63 14.98 15.69 -2.48
CA ASN A 63 15.12 17.16 -2.54
C ASN A 63 14.39 17.78 -3.73
N ASP A 64 14.46 17.17 -4.89
CA ASP A 64 13.87 17.64 -6.14
C ASP A 64 12.51 17.00 -6.44
N ALA A 65 12.00 16.15 -5.54
CA ALA A 65 10.70 15.52 -5.69
C ALA A 65 9.56 16.50 -5.39
N LEU A 66 8.40 16.24 -5.98
CA LEU A 66 7.17 16.98 -5.68
C LEU A 66 6.79 16.80 -4.21
N CYS A 67 6.13 17.80 -3.62
CA CYS A 67 5.49 17.61 -2.32
C CYS A 67 4.27 16.66 -2.45
N PHE A 68 3.71 16.22 -1.32
CA PHE A 68 2.59 15.28 -1.35
C PHE A 68 1.38 15.82 -2.12
N GLU A 69 1.00 17.07 -1.90
CA GLU A 69 -0.11 17.72 -2.58
C GLU A 69 0.03 17.65 -4.11
N GLU A 70 1.18 18.08 -4.63
CA GLU A 70 1.48 18.09 -6.06
C GLU A 70 1.50 16.67 -6.66
N ALA A 71 2.11 15.71 -5.96
CA ALA A 71 2.13 14.32 -6.40
C ALA A 71 0.72 13.70 -6.39
N TRP A 72 -0.04 13.96 -5.32
CA TRP A 72 -1.38 13.39 -5.14
C TRP A 72 -2.41 13.95 -6.12
N GLU A 73 -2.26 15.18 -6.58
CA GLU A 73 -3.11 15.78 -7.62
C GLU A 73 -3.15 14.92 -8.90
N SER A 74 -2.02 14.33 -9.27
CA SER A 74 -1.92 13.44 -10.43
C SER A 74 -2.39 12.00 -10.15
N ILE A 75 -2.32 11.56 -8.89
CA ILE A 75 -2.65 10.20 -8.44
C ILE A 75 -4.15 10.05 -8.16
N ALA A 76 -4.73 11.00 -7.45
CA ALA A 76 -6.11 10.92 -6.97
C ALA A 76 -7.15 10.60 -8.06
N PRO A 77 -7.09 11.17 -9.28
CA PRO A 77 -8.04 10.83 -10.34
C PRO A 77 -8.00 9.36 -10.76
N LYS A 78 -6.84 8.71 -10.68
CA LYS A 78 -6.67 7.30 -11.04
C LYS A 78 -7.23 6.35 -9.98
N LEU A 79 -7.30 6.80 -8.73
CA LEU A 79 -7.82 6.04 -7.59
C LEU A 79 -9.29 6.33 -7.28
N LYS A 80 -9.91 7.24 -8.04
CA LYS A 80 -11.31 7.61 -7.81
C LYS A 80 -12.20 6.37 -7.84
N ASP A 81 -13.01 6.23 -6.81
CA ASP A 81 -13.99 5.16 -6.62
C ASP A 81 -13.39 3.73 -6.53
N LEU A 82 -12.06 3.60 -6.45
CA LEU A 82 -11.42 2.30 -6.27
C LEU A 82 -11.32 1.93 -4.78
N PRO A 83 -11.60 0.67 -4.41
CA PRO A 83 -11.18 0.14 -3.13
C PRO A 83 -9.66 -0.01 -3.12
N LEU A 84 -9.06 0.30 -1.96
CA LEU A 84 -7.64 0.20 -1.74
C LEU A 84 -7.32 -1.01 -0.86
N VAL A 85 -6.21 -1.66 -1.15
CA VAL A 85 -5.67 -2.73 -0.32
C VAL A 85 -4.21 -2.45 0.02
N ALA A 86 -3.82 -2.70 1.26
CA ALA A 86 -2.44 -2.58 1.72
C ALA A 86 -2.09 -3.72 2.68
N HIS A 87 -0.79 -3.98 2.85
CA HIS A 87 -0.34 -4.97 3.82
C HIS A 87 -0.05 -4.29 5.16
N ASN A 88 -0.92 -4.48 6.16
CA ASN A 88 -1.02 -3.68 7.38
C ASN A 88 -1.64 -2.28 7.15
N SER A 89 -2.77 -2.27 6.45
CA SER A 89 -3.46 -1.08 5.92
C SER A 89 -3.70 0.07 6.92
N GLN A 90 -3.70 -0.19 8.23
CA GLN A 90 -3.78 0.87 9.25
C GLN A 90 -2.62 1.86 9.18
N PHE A 91 -1.46 1.40 8.70
CA PHE A 91 -0.31 2.26 8.50
C PHE A 91 -0.54 3.17 7.29
N ASP A 92 -0.83 2.59 6.13
CA ASP A 92 -0.97 3.32 4.86
C ASP A 92 -2.18 4.25 4.86
N GLU A 93 -3.33 3.77 5.33
CA GLU A 93 -4.51 4.60 5.51
C GLU A 93 -4.24 5.77 6.48
N GLY A 94 -3.49 5.51 7.56
CA GLY A 94 -3.10 6.54 8.50
C GLY A 94 -2.11 7.54 7.92
N CYS A 95 -1.18 7.11 7.06
CA CYS A 95 -0.27 8.00 6.33
C CYS A 95 -1.04 8.89 5.36
N LEU A 96 -1.94 8.29 4.60
CA LEU A 96 -2.76 9.01 3.63
C LEU A 96 -3.66 10.06 4.29
N LYS A 97 -4.32 9.72 5.40
CA LYS A 97 -5.14 10.65 6.19
C LYS A 97 -4.30 11.80 6.76
N ALA A 98 -3.15 11.48 7.36
CA ALA A 98 -2.27 12.48 7.95
C ALA A 98 -1.67 13.43 6.91
N ALA A 99 -1.36 12.93 5.71
CA ALA A 99 -0.90 13.78 4.62
C ALA A 99 -2.01 14.71 4.12
N HIS A 100 -3.23 14.21 3.92
CA HIS A 100 -4.37 15.05 3.55
C HIS A 100 -4.64 16.16 4.57
N GLU A 101 -4.54 15.84 5.87
CA GLU A 101 -4.72 16.82 6.94
C GLU A 101 -3.65 17.91 6.91
N VAL A 102 -2.37 17.54 6.73
CA VAL A 102 -1.25 18.51 6.69
C VAL A 102 -1.35 19.49 5.52
N TYR A 103 -1.86 19.02 4.37
CA TYR A 103 -2.00 19.83 3.16
C TYR A 103 -3.41 20.42 2.97
N ASP A 104 -4.27 20.33 3.99
CA ASP A 104 -5.67 20.80 3.95
C ASP A 104 -6.47 20.26 2.74
N LEU A 105 -6.21 19.00 2.39
CA LEU A 105 -6.88 18.31 1.30
C LEU A 105 -8.09 17.51 1.82
N ALA A 106 -9.18 17.51 1.07
CA ALA A 106 -10.33 16.67 1.39
C ALA A 106 -9.98 15.18 1.23
N TYR A 107 -10.11 14.40 2.32
CA TYR A 107 -9.88 12.95 2.28
C TYR A 107 -11.09 12.22 1.66
N PRO A 108 -10.93 11.47 0.56
CA PRO A 108 -12.04 10.84 -0.17
C PRO A 108 -12.71 9.64 0.54
N LYS A 109 -12.23 9.24 1.73
CA LYS A 109 -12.75 8.08 2.49
C LYS A 109 -12.71 6.77 1.67
N TYR A 110 -11.56 6.48 1.09
CA TYR A 110 -11.37 5.23 0.36
C TYR A 110 -11.74 4.01 1.20
N PRO A 111 -12.46 3.01 0.65
CA PRO A 111 -12.56 1.70 1.28
C PRO A 111 -11.18 1.07 1.36
N PHE A 112 -10.69 0.75 2.58
CA PHE A 112 -9.38 0.13 2.79
C PHE A 112 -9.51 -1.31 3.29
N TYR A 113 -8.80 -2.22 2.62
CA TYR A 113 -8.70 -3.64 2.97
C TYR A 113 -7.27 -3.99 3.38
N CYS A 114 -7.11 -5.08 4.14
CA CYS A 114 -5.83 -5.42 4.75
C CYS A 114 -5.45 -6.88 4.51
N THR A 115 -4.48 -7.13 3.64
CA THR A 115 -3.98 -8.48 3.36
C THR A 115 -3.32 -9.12 4.59
N CYS A 116 -2.67 -8.34 5.47
CA CYS A 116 -2.12 -8.86 6.72
C CYS A 116 -3.20 -9.40 7.68
N ARG A 117 -4.35 -8.73 7.79
CA ARG A 117 -5.48 -9.20 8.61
C ARG A 117 -6.15 -10.41 7.99
N LEU A 118 -6.30 -10.42 6.67
CA LEU A 118 -6.85 -11.55 5.92
C LEU A 118 -5.94 -12.78 6.03
N SER A 119 -4.61 -12.61 5.91
CA SER A 119 -3.67 -13.73 6.02
C SER A 119 -3.71 -14.41 7.39
N ARG A 120 -3.93 -13.66 8.47
CA ARG A 120 -4.11 -14.24 9.82
C ARG A 120 -5.35 -15.13 9.92
N LYS A 121 -6.36 -14.91 9.10
CA LYS A 121 -7.57 -15.72 9.05
C LYS A 121 -7.43 -16.90 8.10
N MET A 122 -6.87 -16.68 6.92
CA MET A 122 -6.74 -17.69 5.88
C MET A 122 -5.58 -18.65 6.13
N TYR A 123 -4.48 -18.15 6.67
CA TYR A 123 -3.22 -18.88 6.83
C TYR A 123 -2.69 -18.87 8.28
N PRO A 124 -3.50 -19.29 9.28
CA PRO A 124 -3.13 -19.19 10.70
C PRO A 124 -1.88 -20.02 11.08
N PHE A 125 -1.45 -20.90 10.19
CA PHE A 125 -0.29 -21.77 10.36
C PHE A 125 1.05 -21.11 9.98
N LEU A 126 1.03 -19.92 9.37
CA LEU A 126 2.26 -19.21 9.02
C LEU A 126 3.00 -18.74 10.28
N VAL A 127 4.32 -18.82 10.25
CA VAL A 127 5.22 -18.41 11.35
C VAL A 127 5.06 -16.93 11.73
N ASN A 128 4.73 -16.09 10.77
CA ASN A 128 4.34 -14.69 10.93
C ASN A 128 3.52 -14.25 9.71
N HIS A 129 2.98 -13.02 9.77
CA HIS A 129 2.19 -12.42 8.70
C HIS A 129 2.83 -11.15 8.15
N GLN A 130 4.16 -11.13 8.07
CA GLN A 130 4.91 -10.09 7.36
C GLN A 130 4.71 -10.23 5.85
N LEU A 131 4.82 -9.14 5.11
CA LEU A 131 4.55 -9.10 3.67
C LEU A 131 5.31 -10.18 2.92
N GLN A 132 6.64 -10.30 3.13
CA GLN A 132 7.48 -11.29 2.46
C GLN A 132 7.08 -12.75 2.78
N THR A 133 6.64 -13.02 4.01
CA THR A 133 6.20 -14.36 4.41
C THR A 133 4.89 -14.75 3.71
N VAL A 134 3.94 -13.83 3.67
CA VAL A 134 2.64 -14.06 3.02
C VAL A 134 2.80 -14.08 1.49
N ALA A 135 3.64 -13.20 0.93
CA ALA A 135 3.96 -13.19 -0.50
C ALA A 135 4.55 -14.53 -0.96
N ALA A 136 5.57 -15.03 -0.25
CA ALA A 136 6.18 -16.33 -0.55
C ALA A 136 5.18 -17.48 -0.45
N HIS A 137 4.28 -17.48 0.55
CA HIS A 137 3.21 -18.47 0.65
C HIS A 137 2.26 -18.42 -0.55
N CYS A 138 1.94 -17.22 -1.04
CA CYS A 138 1.12 -17.01 -2.23
C CYS A 138 1.87 -17.22 -3.56
N GLY A 139 3.14 -17.68 -3.52
CA GLY A 139 3.94 -17.94 -4.72
C GLY A 139 4.57 -16.71 -5.36
N TYR A 140 4.70 -15.61 -4.63
CA TYR A 140 5.33 -14.37 -5.09
C TYR A 140 6.70 -14.18 -4.44
N ASP A 141 7.75 -14.01 -5.26
CA ASP A 141 9.12 -13.75 -4.80
C ASP A 141 9.37 -12.25 -4.64
N LEU A 142 9.28 -11.76 -3.41
CA LEU A 142 9.54 -10.36 -3.08
C LEU A 142 11.03 -10.13 -2.80
N THR A 143 11.79 -9.76 -3.82
CA THR A 143 13.25 -9.57 -3.73
C THR A 143 13.68 -8.18 -3.25
N GLN A 144 12.80 -7.16 -3.39
CA GLN A 144 13.08 -5.75 -3.05
C GLN A 144 12.11 -5.24 -1.98
N HIS A 145 12.08 -5.92 -0.82
CA HIS A 145 11.26 -5.47 0.31
C HIS A 145 11.69 -4.10 0.81
N HIS A 146 10.71 -3.28 1.27
CA HIS A 146 10.87 -1.86 1.60
C HIS A 146 11.14 -0.94 0.39
N ASN A 147 10.74 -1.38 -0.79
CA ASN A 147 10.52 -0.52 -1.94
C ASN A 147 9.01 -0.43 -2.16
N ALA A 148 8.44 0.76 -2.03
CA ALA A 148 6.98 0.95 -2.06
C ALA A 148 6.30 0.33 -3.29
N MET A 149 6.94 0.35 -4.47
CA MET A 149 6.37 -0.27 -5.67
C MET A 149 6.40 -1.80 -5.60
N ALA A 150 7.53 -2.38 -5.15
CA ALA A 150 7.66 -3.82 -5.00
C ALA A 150 6.68 -4.36 -3.94
N ASP A 151 6.51 -3.64 -2.84
CA ASP A 151 5.62 -4.00 -1.75
C ASP A 151 4.13 -3.87 -2.17
N ALA A 152 3.78 -2.84 -2.96
CA ALA A 152 2.45 -2.72 -3.57
C ALA A 152 2.14 -3.88 -4.54
N TYR A 153 3.08 -4.30 -5.39
CA TYR A 153 2.92 -5.46 -6.25
C TYR A 153 2.75 -6.76 -5.48
N ALA A 154 3.54 -6.97 -4.42
CA ALA A 154 3.40 -8.14 -3.55
C ALA A 154 2.03 -8.15 -2.87
N CYS A 155 1.58 -7.01 -2.35
CA CYS A 155 0.26 -6.86 -1.75
C CYS A 155 -0.87 -7.16 -2.75
N ALA A 156 -0.75 -6.67 -3.99
CA ALA A 156 -1.69 -6.94 -5.07
C ALA A 156 -1.79 -8.44 -5.37
N HIS A 157 -0.64 -9.11 -5.51
CA HIS A 157 -0.58 -10.55 -5.77
C HIS A 157 -1.21 -11.37 -4.64
N ILE A 158 -0.92 -11.01 -3.38
CA ILE A 158 -1.53 -11.64 -2.22
C ILE A 158 -3.06 -11.49 -2.26
N ALA A 159 -3.58 -10.28 -2.53
CA ALA A 159 -5.01 -10.04 -2.59
C ALA A 159 -5.68 -10.88 -3.68
N LEU A 160 -5.12 -10.92 -4.89
CA LEU A 160 -5.62 -11.76 -6.00
C LEU A 160 -5.62 -13.25 -5.64
N THR A 161 -4.52 -13.74 -5.05
CA THR A 161 -4.43 -15.15 -4.64
C THR A 161 -5.52 -15.50 -3.62
N MET A 162 -5.73 -14.65 -2.62
CA MET A 162 -6.76 -14.82 -1.61
C MET A 162 -8.17 -14.79 -2.21
N MET A 163 -8.44 -13.90 -3.16
CA MET A 163 -9.71 -13.80 -3.86
C MET A 163 -10.00 -15.08 -4.68
N ARG A 164 -8.99 -15.60 -5.38
CA ARG A 164 -9.09 -16.88 -6.14
C ARG A 164 -9.34 -18.07 -5.22
N GLU A 165 -8.62 -18.18 -4.11
CA GLU A 165 -8.81 -19.27 -3.13
C GLU A 165 -10.18 -19.25 -2.48
N LYS A 166 -10.80 -18.08 -2.34
CA LYS A 166 -12.15 -17.90 -1.79
C LYS A 166 -13.24 -17.90 -2.86
N GLU A 167 -12.87 -17.95 -4.13
CA GLU A 167 -13.79 -17.89 -5.28
C GLU A 167 -14.71 -16.64 -5.20
N VAL A 168 -14.12 -15.47 -4.91
CA VAL A 168 -14.82 -14.19 -4.81
C VAL A 168 -14.24 -13.16 -5.75
N ASP A 169 -15.07 -12.20 -6.19
CA ASP A 169 -14.72 -11.20 -7.20
C ASP A 169 -14.43 -9.82 -6.64
N THR A 170 -14.63 -9.61 -5.31
CA THR A 170 -14.43 -8.30 -4.68
C THR A 170 -13.66 -8.42 -3.37
N LEU A 171 -12.91 -7.35 -3.00
CA LEU A 171 -12.23 -7.26 -1.71
C LEU A 171 -13.22 -7.27 -0.53
N GLU A 172 -14.41 -6.69 -0.72
CA GLU A 172 -15.48 -6.72 0.27
C GLU A 172 -15.97 -8.13 0.51
N ALA A 173 -16.24 -8.91 -0.56
CA ALA A 173 -16.65 -10.31 -0.45
C ALA A 173 -15.56 -11.18 0.16
N LEU A 174 -14.27 -10.92 -0.18
CA LEU A 174 -13.13 -11.58 0.44
C LEU A 174 -13.12 -11.34 1.96
N MET A 175 -13.25 -10.09 2.37
CA MET A 175 -13.31 -9.73 3.79
C MET A 175 -14.50 -10.43 4.47
N ALA A 176 -15.68 -10.34 3.88
CA ALA A 176 -16.89 -10.99 4.42
C ALA A 176 -16.70 -12.51 4.57
N SER A 177 -16.13 -13.19 3.57
CA SER A 177 -15.89 -14.65 3.60
C SER A 177 -14.95 -15.10 4.73
N CYS A 178 -14.02 -14.23 5.14
CA CYS A 178 -13.06 -14.53 6.22
C CYS A 178 -13.62 -14.26 7.63
N TYR A 179 -14.67 -13.45 7.74
CA TYR A 179 -15.24 -13.00 9.02
C TYR A 179 -16.70 -13.41 9.24
N SER A 180 -17.39 -13.99 8.24
CA SER A 180 -18.67 -14.67 8.45
C SER A 180 -18.46 -15.88 9.36
N ARG A 181 -19.33 -16.00 10.35
CA ARG A 181 -19.39 -17.13 11.28
C ARG A 181 -20.16 -18.29 10.67
#